data_13c817a606a68e0cae0c85746b57a53e
#
_entry.id   13c817a606a68e0cae0c85746b57a53e
#
_cell.length_a   1.000
_cell.length_b   1.000
_cell.length_c   1.000
_cell.angle_alpha   90.00
_cell.angle_beta   90.00
_cell.angle_gamma   90.00
#
_symmetry.space_group_name_H-M   'P 1'
#
loop_
_entity.id
_entity.type
_entity.pdbx_description
1 polymer ?
#
loop_
_entity_poly.entity_id
_entity_poly.type
_entity_poly.pdbx_seq_one_letter_code
_entity_poly.pdbx_strand_id
1 'polypeptide(L)'
;MLSPFLQTYRAHVTERAALGIPPLPLTAPQTGELIELLKNPPQGEEAALVEMITHRVPAGVDDAAKVKASYLAAVAHGSEKCPLLSPAKATELLGTMLGGYNISPLIELLDDAALGAVAAAGLKTTLLMFDQFHDVKDKADKGNEHARAVLQSWAHAEWFTSRPELPQSIKLTVFK
;
A
#
# COMPACT_ATOMS: atom_id res chain seq x y z
N MET A 1 -11.09 16.06 24.24
CA MET A 1 -12.39 15.96 23.51
C MET A 1 -12.09 15.19 22.21
N LEU A 2 -12.88 14.14 21.90
CA LEU A 2 -12.72 13.38 20.66
C LEU A 2 -12.96 14.27 19.45
N SER A 3 -12.18 14.08 18.38
CA SER A 3 -12.41 14.81 17.13
C SER A 3 -13.78 14.46 16.53
N PRO A 4 -14.45 15.37 15.83
CA PRO A 4 -15.72 15.09 15.16
C PRO A 4 -15.63 13.88 14.20
N PHE A 5 -14.51 13.74 13.50
CA PHE A 5 -14.24 12.61 12.62
C PHE A 5 -14.29 11.27 13.38
N LEU A 6 -13.59 11.14 14.51
CA LEU A 6 -13.59 9.91 15.29
C LEU A 6 -14.96 9.59 15.89
N GLN A 7 -15.73 10.60 16.28
CA GLN A 7 -17.11 10.42 16.76
C GLN A 7 -18.00 9.85 15.66
N THR A 8 -17.96 10.47 14.47
CA THR A 8 -18.74 10.04 13.31
C THR A 8 -18.35 8.64 12.86
N TYR A 9 -17.04 8.36 12.78
CA TYR A 9 -16.54 7.04 12.40
C TYR A 9 -16.98 5.95 13.38
N ARG A 10 -16.92 6.19 14.69
CA ARG A 10 -17.38 5.23 15.71
C ARG A 10 -18.88 4.97 15.65
N ALA A 11 -19.67 6.01 15.42
CA ALA A 11 -21.12 5.85 15.20
C ALA A 11 -21.39 4.97 13.98
N HIS A 12 -20.69 5.20 12.86
CA HIS A 12 -20.77 4.38 11.67
C HIS A 12 -20.36 2.92 11.91
N VAL A 13 -19.27 2.68 12.65
CA VAL A 13 -18.83 1.33 13.03
C VAL A 13 -19.92 0.61 13.84
N THR A 14 -20.54 1.30 14.81
CA THR A 14 -21.59 0.74 15.65
C THR A 14 -22.85 0.40 14.83
N GLU A 15 -23.27 1.29 13.95
CA GLU A 15 -24.41 1.06 13.04
C GLU A 15 -24.17 -0.16 12.15
N ARG A 16 -22.99 -0.26 11.53
CA ARG A 16 -22.64 -1.38 10.64
C ARG A 16 -22.56 -2.69 11.41
N ALA A 17 -21.99 -2.67 12.61
CA ALA A 17 -21.89 -3.85 13.46
C ALA A 17 -23.28 -4.39 13.87
N ALA A 18 -24.26 -3.52 14.14
CA ALA A 18 -25.63 -3.91 14.41
C ALA A 18 -26.29 -4.65 13.23
N LEU A 19 -25.82 -4.41 12.00
CA LEU A 19 -26.28 -5.10 10.80
C LEU A 19 -25.44 -6.35 10.46
N GLY A 20 -24.42 -6.68 11.26
CA GLY A 20 -23.51 -7.79 11.01
C GLY A 20 -22.59 -7.61 9.80
N ILE A 21 -22.33 -6.38 9.40
CA ILE A 21 -21.50 -6.04 8.22
C ILE A 21 -20.34 -5.12 8.63
N PRO A 22 -19.17 -5.19 7.93
CA PRO A 22 -18.02 -4.35 8.26
C PRO A 22 -18.29 -2.89 7.96
N PRO A 23 -17.62 -1.94 8.66
CA PRO A 23 -17.69 -0.53 8.32
C PRO A 23 -17.16 -0.28 6.90
N LEU A 24 -17.66 0.76 6.24
CA LEU A 24 -17.19 1.16 4.92
C LEU A 24 -15.72 1.62 4.98
N PRO A 25 -14.96 1.46 3.89
CA PRO A 25 -13.64 2.06 3.78
C PRO A 25 -13.70 3.58 3.91
N LEU A 26 -12.60 4.19 4.34
CA LEU A 26 -12.47 5.64 4.42
C LEU A 26 -12.41 6.26 3.03
N THR A 27 -13.09 7.36 2.86
CA THR A 27 -13.00 8.21 1.65
C THR A 27 -11.70 9.02 1.67
N ALA A 28 -11.33 9.65 0.55
CA ALA A 28 -10.16 10.52 0.47
C ALA A 28 -10.21 11.69 1.48
N PRO A 29 -11.32 12.44 1.66
CA PRO A 29 -11.44 13.45 2.70
C PRO A 29 -11.25 12.88 4.12
N GLN A 30 -11.89 11.76 4.44
CA GLN A 30 -11.74 11.09 5.73
C GLN A 30 -10.31 10.60 5.98
N THR A 31 -9.63 10.14 4.94
CA THR A 31 -8.21 9.76 5.03
C THR A 31 -7.33 10.98 5.31
N GLY A 32 -7.65 12.14 4.73
CA GLY A 32 -7.01 13.41 5.07
C GLY A 32 -7.19 13.79 6.55
N GLU A 33 -8.42 13.69 7.08
CA GLU A 33 -8.69 13.94 8.50
C GLU A 33 -7.94 12.96 9.42
N LEU A 34 -7.87 11.68 9.04
CA LEU A 34 -7.08 10.68 9.75
C LEU A 34 -5.58 11.05 9.78
N ILE A 35 -5.03 11.53 8.68
CA ILE A 35 -3.62 11.94 8.59
C ILE A 35 -3.34 13.11 9.53
N GLU A 36 -4.21 14.10 9.62
CA GLU A 36 -4.04 15.21 10.57
C GLU A 36 -4.04 14.73 12.03
N LEU A 37 -4.84 13.72 12.36
CA LEU A 37 -4.83 13.10 13.68
C LEU A 37 -3.56 12.26 13.91
N LEU A 38 -3.02 11.59 12.87
CA LEU A 38 -1.74 10.86 12.97
C LEU A 38 -0.55 11.80 13.23
N LYS A 39 -0.60 13.03 12.73
CA LYS A 39 0.42 14.05 13.00
C LYS A 39 0.35 14.57 14.43
N ASN A 40 -0.85 14.68 14.99
CA ASN A 40 -1.11 15.18 16.33
C ASN A 40 -2.13 14.27 17.04
N PRO A 41 -1.71 13.07 17.48
CA PRO A 41 -2.65 12.08 18.01
C PRO A 41 -3.27 12.53 19.33
N PRO A 42 -4.60 12.48 19.47
CA PRO A 42 -5.25 12.65 20.75
C PRO A 42 -4.86 11.51 21.69
N GLN A 43 -4.64 11.84 22.96
CA GLN A 43 -4.27 10.86 23.97
C GLN A 43 -5.30 9.73 24.06
N GLY A 44 -4.80 8.49 23.99
CA GLY A 44 -5.60 7.27 24.07
C GLY A 44 -6.21 6.81 22.73
N GLU A 45 -5.96 7.53 21.63
CA GLU A 45 -6.44 7.17 20.28
C GLU A 45 -5.35 6.56 19.39
N GLU A 46 -4.13 6.51 19.84
CA GLU A 46 -2.94 6.16 19.05
C GLU A 46 -3.10 4.82 18.35
N ALA A 47 -3.54 3.79 19.08
CA ALA A 47 -3.71 2.44 18.51
C ALA A 47 -4.83 2.40 17.45
N ALA A 48 -5.94 3.11 17.70
CA ALA A 48 -7.06 3.19 16.76
C ALA A 48 -6.67 3.90 15.46
N LEU A 49 -5.89 4.99 15.56
CA LEU A 49 -5.42 5.73 14.38
C LEU A 49 -4.48 4.86 13.52
N VAL A 50 -3.57 4.10 14.15
CA VAL A 50 -2.68 3.16 13.43
C VAL A 50 -3.48 2.03 12.80
N GLU A 51 -4.49 1.49 13.47
CA GLU A 51 -5.39 0.48 12.90
C GLU A 51 -6.13 1.04 11.67
N MET A 52 -6.65 2.25 11.77
CA MET A 52 -7.39 2.89 10.67
C MET A 52 -6.52 3.11 9.44
N ILE A 53 -5.33 3.67 9.58
CA ILE A 53 -4.45 3.88 8.42
C ILE A 53 -3.97 2.56 7.82
N THR A 54 -3.85 1.52 8.63
CA THR A 54 -3.43 0.19 8.16
C THR A 54 -4.55 -0.50 7.39
N HIS A 55 -5.77 -0.55 7.93
CA HIS A 55 -6.81 -1.47 7.49
C HIS A 55 -8.07 -0.81 6.93
N ARG A 56 -8.27 0.51 7.12
CA ARG A 56 -9.54 1.16 6.77
C ARG A 56 -9.48 2.04 5.53
N VAL A 57 -8.30 2.26 4.98
CA VAL A 57 -8.12 3.01 3.72
C VAL A 57 -8.05 2.01 2.56
N PRO A 58 -8.81 2.21 1.48
CA PRO A 58 -8.74 1.38 0.28
C PRO A 58 -7.31 1.26 -0.27
N ALA A 59 -7.02 0.16 -0.94
CA ALA A 59 -5.77 -0.06 -1.66
C ALA A 59 -5.91 0.23 -3.17
N GLY A 60 -4.84 0.07 -3.93
CA GLY A 60 -4.84 0.20 -5.38
C GLY A 60 -4.88 1.65 -5.86
N VAL A 61 -5.82 1.96 -6.74
CA VAL A 61 -5.93 3.25 -7.44
C VAL A 61 -7.09 4.14 -6.97
N ASP A 62 -7.66 3.83 -5.82
CA ASP A 62 -8.69 4.66 -5.19
C ASP A 62 -8.10 6.02 -4.77
N ASP A 63 -8.92 7.09 -4.78
CA ASP A 63 -8.47 8.43 -4.38
C ASP A 63 -7.98 8.47 -2.93
N ALA A 64 -8.58 7.70 -2.02
CA ALA A 64 -8.10 7.56 -0.65
C ALA A 64 -6.76 6.84 -0.58
N ALA A 65 -6.52 5.86 -1.46
CA ALA A 65 -5.22 5.20 -1.58
C ALA A 65 -4.12 6.19 -2.02
N LYS A 66 -4.43 7.12 -2.92
CA LYS A 66 -3.52 8.19 -3.32
C LYS A 66 -3.11 9.06 -2.13
N VAL A 67 -4.08 9.48 -1.32
CA VAL A 67 -3.85 10.30 -0.11
C VAL A 67 -2.98 9.53 0.89
N LYS A 68 -3.31 8.26 1.17
CA LYS A 68 -2.51 7.38 2.05
C LYS A 68 -1.09 7.20 1.54
N ALA A 69 -0.91 6.84 0.26
CA ALA A 69 0.40 6.59 -0.32
C ALA A 69 1.30 7.83 -0.26
N SER A 70 0.75 9.01 -0.60
CA SER A 70 1.50 10.28 -0.54
C SER A 70 1.98 10.59 0.87
N TYR A 71 1.14 10.40 1.89
CA TYR A 71 1.52 10.61 3.28
C TYR A 71 2.57 9.60 3.76
N LEU A 72 2.37 8.31 3.50
CA LEU A 72 3.32 7.26 3.88
C LEU A 72 4.67 7.45 3.21
N ALA A 73 4.69 7.84 1.93
CA ALA A 73 5.92 8.20 1.22
C ALA A 73 6.64 9.37 1.89
N ALA A 74 5.92 10.43 2.24
CA ALA A 74 6.49 11.59 2.94
C ALA A 74 7.10 11.21 4.30
N VAL A 75 6.46 10.31 5.07
CA VAL A 75 7.01 9.80 6.33
C VAL A 75 8.24 8.91 6.08
N ALA A 76 8.19 8.03 5.08
CA ALA A 76 9.29 7.15 4.73
C ALA A 76 10.54 7.93 4.30
N HIS A 77 10.38 8.97 3.47
CA HIS A 77 11.47 9.86 3.05
C HIS A 77 11.89 10.88 4.11
N GLY A 78 11.21 10.94 5.26
CA GLY A 78 11.54 11.88 6.35
C GLY A 78 11.14 13.33 6.11
N SER A 79 10.38 13.63 5.05
CA SER A 79 9.84 14.97 4.78
C SER A 79 8.64 15.31 5.67
N GLU A 80 7.95 14.31 6.20
CA GLU A 80 6.91 14.42 7.22
C GLU A 80 7.29 13.59 8.45
N LYS A 81 6.90 14.07 9.63
CA LYS A 81 7.07 13.34 10.90
C LYS A 81 5.73 12.81 11.39
N CYS A 82 5.71 11.55 11.76
CA CYS A 82 4.57 10.93 12.40
C CYS A 82 5.02 10.32 13.75
N PRO A 83 4.46 10.74 14.89
CA PRO A 83 4.84 10.16 16.17
C PRO A 83 4.46 8.67 16.31
N LEU A 84 3.50 8.19 15.49
CA LEU A 84 2.98 6.84 15.56
C LEU A 84 3.56 5.88 14.50
N LEU A 85 4.20 6.40 13.46
CA LEU A 85 4.75 5.62 12.37
C LEU A 85 6.22 5.96 12.15
N SER A 86 7.08 4.98 12.31
CA SER A 86 8.48 5.11 11.88
C SER A 86 8.59 5.09 10.34
N PRO A 87 9.68 5.60 9.74
CA PRO A 87 9.93 5.47 8.30
C PRO A 87 9.85 4.02 7.80
N ALA A 88 10.38 3.07 8.56
CA ALA A 88 10.31 1.65 8.23
C ALA A 88 8.86 1.14 8.24
N LYS A 89 8.04 1.53 9.23
CA LYS A 89 6.62 1.15 9.28
C LYS A 89 5.82 1.78 8.15
N ALA A 90 6.10 3.02 7.80
CA ALA A 90 5.47 3.68 6.65
C ALA A 90 5.81 2.95 5.32
N THR A 91 7.08 2.55 5.14
CA THR A 91 7.52 1.76 3.98
C THR A 91 6.84 0.39 3.93
N GLU A 92 6.73 -0.29 5.07
CA GLU A 92 6.00 -1.56 5.19
C GLU A 92 4.53 -1.40 4.76
N LEU A 93 3.85 -0.36 5.25
CA LEU A 93 2.46 -0.07 4.90
C LEU A 93 2.30 0.27 3.40
N LEU A 94 3.24 0.98 2.78
CA LEU A 94 3.28 1.15 1.33
C LEU A 94 3.31 -0.20 0.61
N GLY A 95 4.09 -1.16 1.10
CA GLY A 95 4.18 -2.51 0.53
C GLY A 95 2.86 -3.29 0.55
N THR A 96 1.91 -2.93 1.41
CA THR A 96 0.59 -3.60 1.50
C THR A 96 -0.46 -3.06 0.54
N MET A 97 -0.17 -2.03 -0.26
CA MET A 97 -1.17 -1.30 -1.05
C MET A 97 -1.48 -1.90 -2.43
N LEU A 98 -0.93 -3.05 -2.77
CA LEU A 98 -1.26 -3.88 -3.94
C LEU A 98 -0.92 -3.31 -5.32
N GLY A 99 -0.32 -2.15 -5.41
CA GLY A 99 0.01 -1.48 -6.68
C GLY A 99 -0.62 -0.09 -6.81
N GLY A 100 -0.33 0.59 -7.91
CA GLY A 100 -0.77 1.97 -8.13
C GLY A 100 0.15 2.99 -7.45
N TYR A 101 -0.38 3.82 -6.59
CA TYR A 101 0.33 4.98 -6.02
C TYR A 101 1.51 4.65 -5.09
N ASN A 102 1.63 3.43 -4.61
CA ASN A 102 2.71 2.99 -3.73
C ASN A 102 3.97 2.54 -4.47
N ILE A 103 3.91 2.27 -5.78
CA ILE A 103 5.01 1.65 -6.54
C ILE A 103 6.21 2.59 -6.66
N SER A 104 5.99 3.80 -7.18
CA SER A 104 7.09 4.76 -7.37
C SER A 104 7.83 5.09 -6.05
N PRO A 105 7.14 5.40 -4.94
CA PRO A 105 7.81 5.58 -3.64
C PRO A 105 8.64 4.37 -3.19
N LEU A 106 8.13 3.15 -3.37
CA LEU A 106 8.89 1.94 -3.02
C LEU A 106 10.13 1.76 -3.90
N ILE A 107 10.04 2.07 -5.20
CA ILE A 107 11.20 2.02 -6.11
C ILE A 107 12.25 3.06 -5.71
N GLU A 108 11.84 4.27 -5.37
CA GLU A 108 12.75 5.31 -4.89
C GLU A 108 13.51 4.86 -3.63
N LEU A 109 12.81 4.25 -2.69
CA LEU A 109 13.36 3.75 -1.43
C LEU A 109 14.31 2.55 -1.58
N LEU A 110 14.39 1.91 -2.75
CA LEU A 110 15.37 0.83 -2.99
C LEU A 110 16.83 1.29 -2.85
N ASP A 111 17.12 2.57 -3.01
CA ASP A 111 18.45 3.15 -2.84
C ASP A 111 18.73 3.58 -1.39
N ASP A 112 17.74 3.55 -0.51
CA ASP A 112 17.90 3.93 0.89
C ASP A 112 18.58 2.80 1.68
N ALA A 113 19.65 3.11 2.38
CA ALA A 113 20.43 2.13 3.12
C ALA A 113 19.67 1.44 4.27
N ALA A 114 18.70 2.11 4.87
CA ALA A 114 17.88 1.59 5.98
C ALA A 114 16.56 0.97 5.52
N LEU A 115 15.98 1.47 4.44
CA LEU A 115 14.64 1.12 4.00
C LEU A 115 14.60 0.25 2.74
N GLY A 116 15.71 0.14 1.99
CA GLY A 116 15.77 -0.57 0.72
C GLY A 116 15.33 -2.04 0.82
N ALA A 117 15.68 -2.73 1.89
CA ALA A 117 15.24 -4.10 2.12
C ALA A 117 13.72 -4.20 2.37
N VAL A 118 13.15 -3.24 3.11
CA VAL A 118 11.70 -3.18 3.39
C VAL A 118 10.92 -2.84 2.13
N ALA A 119 11.41 -1.87 1.35
CA ALA A 119 10.83 -1.50 0.07
C ALA A 119 10.85 -2.68 -0.92
N ALA A 120 11.98 -3.39 -1.01
CA ALA A 120 12.08 -4.59 -1.83
C ALA A 120 11.09 -5.68 -1.41
N ALA A 121 10.89 -5.89 -0.11
CA ALA A 121 9.89 -6.84 0.38
C ALA A 121 8.47 -6.49 -0.10
N GLY A 122 8.08 -5.21 -0.06
CA GLY A 122 6.82 -4.73 -0.59
C GLY A 122 6.69 -4.93 -2.10
N LEU A 123 7.73 -4.60 -2.88
CA LEU A 123 7.73 -4.76 -4.33
C LEU A 123 7.65 -6.22 -4.78
N LYS A 124 8.26 -7.14 -4.06
CA LYS A 124 8.19 -8.58 -4.37
C LYS A 124 6.77 -9.14 -4.35
N THR A 125 5.88 -8.58 -3.56
CA THR A 125 4.48 -8.99 -3.46
C THR A 125 3.56 -8.24 -4.44
N THR A 126 4.08 -7.24 -5.13
CA THR A 126 3.33 -6.42 -6.08
C THR A 126 3.59 -6.92 -7.50
N LEU A 127 2.56 -7.40 -8.16
CA LEU A 127 2.65 -8.06 -9.47
C LEU A 127 2.11 -7.22 -10.62
N LEU A 128 1.34 -6.18 -10.31
CA LEU A 128 0.78 -5.26 -11.31
C LEU A 128 1.69 -4.06 -11.45
N MET A 129 2.81 -4.25 -12.11
CA MET A 129 3.73 -3.20 -12.51
C MET A 129 3.89 -3.22 -14.03
N PHE A 130 3.50 -2.13 -14.65
CA PHE A 130 3.67 -1.95 -16.09
C PHE A 130 5.00 -1.24 -16.38
N ASP A 131 4.97 0.06 -16.58
CA ASP A 131 6.15 0.84 -16.98
C ASP A 131 7.22 0.88 -15.86
N GLN A 132 6.81 0.85 -14.60
CA GLN A 132 7.71 0.87 -13.44
C GLN A 132 8.64 -0.36 -13.35
N PHE A 133 8.35 -1.46 -14.07
CA PHE A 133 9.29 -2.56 -14.19
C PHE A 133 10.65 -2.09 -14.73
N HIS A 134 10.66 -1.17 -15.69
CA HIS A 134 11.89 -0.62 -16.26
C HIS A 134 12.68 0.16 -15.22
N ASP A 135 12.04 0.88 -14.31
CA ASP A 135 12.71 1.63 -13.25
C ASP A 135 13.43 0.68 -12.28
N VAL A 136 12.80 -0.44 -11.92
CA VAL A 136 13.45 -1.48 -11.08
C VAL A 136 14.61 -2.11 -11.83
N LYS A 137 14.43 -2.41 -13.12
CA LYS A 137 15.50 -2.97 -13.97
C LYS A 137 16.69 -2.02 -14.06
N ASP A 138 16.45 -0.74 -14.30
CA ASP A 138 17.50 0.26 -14.39
C ASP A 138 18.32 0.38 -13.11
N LYS A 139 17.67 0.32 -11.93
CA LYS A 139 18.37 0.28 -10.65
C LYS A 139 19.20 -1.00 -10.50
N ALA A 140 18.66 -2.15 -10.88
CA ALA A 140 19.38 -3.42 -10.85
C ALA A 140 20.62 -3.41 -11.76
N ASP A 141 20.52 -2.87 -12.99
CA ASP A 141 21.63 -2.72 -13.93
C ASP A 141 22.72 -1.78 -13.40
N LYS A 142 22.34 -0.77 -12.62
CA LYS A 142 23.25 0.14 -11.92
C LYS A 142 23.87 -0.44 -10.64
N GLY A 143 23.55 -1.69 -10.31
CA GLY A 143 24.16 -2.40 -9.19
C GLY A 143 23.35 -2.43 -7.90
N ASN A 144 22.09 -1.97 -7.89
CA ASN A 144 21.25 -2.04 -6.71
C ASN A 144 20.83 -3.49 -6.42
N GLU A 145 21.33 -4.05 -5.32
CA GLU A 145 21.09 -5.44 -4.93
C GLU A 145 19.62 -5.70 -4.52
N HIS A 146 18.95 -4.71 -3.94
CA HIS A 146 17.53 -4.81 -3.60
C HIS A 146 16.66 -4.91 -4.86
N ALA A 147 16.95 -4.11 -5.88
CA ALA A 147 16.28 -4.17 -7.17
C ALA A 147 16.51 -5.52 -7.87
N ARG A 148 17.74 -6.05 -7.83
CA ARG A 148 18.04 -7.40 -8.35
C ARG A 148 17.24 -8.48 -7.64
N ALA A 149 17.14 -8.41 -6.30
CA ALA A 149 16.37 -9.36 -5.52
C ALA A 149 14.86 -9.29 -5.84
N VAL A 150 14.33 -8.11 -6.16
CA VAL A 150 12.94 -7.94 -6.62
C VAL A 150 12.74 -8.63 -7.97
N LEU A 151 13.58 -8.34 -8.97
CA LEU A 151 13.50 -8.96 -10.30
C LEU A 151 13.61 -10.49 -10.24
N GLN A 152 14.52 -11.01 -9.42
CA GLN A 152 14.66 -12.45 -9.21
C GLN A 152 13.40 -13.05 -8.61
N SER A 153 12.80 -12.40 -7.61
CA SER A 153 11.55 -12.86 -7.00
C SER A 153 10.43 -12.95 -8.02
N TRP A 154 10.29 -11.96 -8.89
CA TRP A 154 9.28 -11.98 -9.95
C TRP A 154 9.53 -13.06 -11.00
N ALA A 155 10.79 -13.25 -11.42
CA ALA A 155 11.16 -14.27 -12.39
C ALA A 155 10.91 -15.69 -11.88
N HIS A 156 10.92 -15.92 -10.55
CA HIS A 156 10.67 -17.20 -9.93
C HIS A 156 9.26 -17.34 -9.35
N ALA A 157 8.37 -16.38 -9.59
CA ALA A 157 6.99 -16.49 -9.13
C ALA A 157 6.30 -17.74 -9.71
N GLU A 158 5.55 -18.45 -8.87
CA GLU A 158 4.94 -19.74 -9.20
C GLU A 158 4.11 -19.70 -10.48
N TRP A 159 3.38 -18.63 -10.71
CA TRP A 159 2.56 -18.43 -11.92
C TRP A 159 3.37 -18.23 -13.21
N PHE A 160 4.68 -17.93 -13.12
CA PHE A 160 5.59 -17.97 -14.26
C PHE A 160 6.16 -19.35 -14.50
N THR A 161 6.40 -20.11 -13.42
CA THR A 161 7.06 -21.41 -13.47
C THR A 161 6.09 -22.57 -13.59
N SER A 162 4.89 -22.45 -13.01
CA SER A 162 3.81 -23.45 -13.05
C SER A 162 2.69 -22.98 -13.96
N ARG A 163 2.92 -22.98 -15.26
CA ARG A 163 1.89 -22.63 -16.24
C ARG A 163 0.92 -23.82 -16.39
N PRO A 164 -0.41 -23.60 -16.26
CA PRO A 164 -1.36 -24.63 -16.64
C PRO A 164 -1.22 -24.92 -18.14
N GLU A 165 -1.39 -26.18 -18.52
CA GLU A 165 -1.45 -26.53 -19.95
C GLU A 165 -2.65 -25.79 -20.56
N LEU A 166 -2.38 -25.04 -21.63
CA LEU A 166 -3.44 -24.40 -22.38
C LEU A 166 -4.23 -25.49 -23.13
N PRO A 167 -5.56 -25.44 -23.16
CA PRO A 167 -6.35 -26.37 -23.96
C PRO A 167 -5.90 -26.31 -25.42
N GLN A 168 -5.69 -27.47 -26.01
CA GLN A 168 -5.17 -27.60 -27.39
C GLN A 168 -6.07 -26.97 -28.46
N SER A 169 -7.35 -26.77 -28.16
CA SER A 169 -8.26 -26.02 -29.02
C SER A 169 -9.35 -25.32 -28.23
N ILE A 170 -9.58 -24.04 -28.49
CA ILE A 170 -10.74 -23.29 -28.02
C ILE A 170 -11.71 -23.18 -29.21
N LYS A 171 -12.84 -23.86 -29.15
CA LYS A 171 -13.92 -23.60 -30.10
C LYS A 171 -14.64 -22.31 -29.69
N LEU A 172 -14.38 -21.25 -30.41
CA LEU A 172 -15.18 -20.03 -30.31
C LEU A 172 -16.54 -20.28 -30.97
N THR A 173 -17.61 -20.29 -30.16
CA THR A 173 -18.97 -20.26 -30.69
C THR A 173 -19.29 -18.81 -31.02
N VAL A 174 -19.27 -18.48 -32.32
CA VAL A 174 -19.73 -17.20 -32.80
C VAL A 174 -21.26 -17.25 -32.81
N PHE A 175 -21.91 -16.48 -31.97
CA PHE A 175 -23.37 -16.26 -32.07
C PHE A 175 -23.61 -15.37 -33.30
N LYS A 176 -24.40 -15.91 -34.22
CA LYS A 176 -24.92 -15.15 -35.38
C LYS A 176 -26.10 -14.30 -34.94
#